data_d4048c77e1dda79e97f7b76ca3c174d9
#
_entry.id   d4048c77e1dda79e97f7b76ca3c174d9
#
_cell.length_a   1.000
_cell.length_b   1.000
_cell.length_c   1.000
_cell.angle_alpha   90.00
_cell.angle_beta   90.00
_cell.angle_gamma   90.00
#
_symmetry.space_group_name_H-M   'P 1'
#
loop_
_entity.id
_entity.type
_entity.pdbx_description
1 polymer ?
#
loop_
_entity_poly.entity_id
_entity_poly.type
_entity_poly.pdbx_seq_one_letter_code
_entity_poly.pdbx_strand_id
1 'polypeptide(L)'
;PGIYYGIAHDKLGKRLFSCTVIPNRGAWLEYETDSNDVFYVRVDRTRKVPITVLIRALGVSSNAEIVELFGEEPKILASFTKDTSTNYQEGLLELYKKIRPGEPLAVENAESLIMSMFFDPRRYDLAKVGRYKFNKKLALRSRIRNQILAEDVVDPSTGEILAEKGTTVTLELADKIQNAAVPYVWIQTEERNVKVLSNLMVDLKAWVDAVSYTHLTLP
;
A
#
# COMPACT_ATOMS: atom_id res chain seq x y z
N PRO A 1 3.10 -15.59 9.84
CA PRO A 1 2.75 -14.29 9.26
C PRO A 1 3.98 -13.53 8.77
N GLY A 2 3.81 -12.65 7.77
CA GLY A 2 4.87 -11.80 7.24
C GLY A 2 4.62 -11.32 5.83
N ILE A 3 5.60 -10.57 5.29
CA ILE A 3 5.64 -10.08 3.91
C ILE A 3 6.81 -10.78 3.20
N TYR A 4 6.53 -11.35 2.04
CA TYR A 4 7.48 -12.10 1.25
C TYR A 4 7.57 -11.52 -0.16
N TYR A 5 8.75 -11.05 -0.55
CA TYR A 5 9.03 -10.49 -1.86
C TYR A 5 9.69 -11.52 -2.75
N GLY A 6 9.36 -11.50 -4.03
CA GLY A 6 9.97 -12.32 -5.05
C GLY A 6 10.26 -11.53 -6.32
N ILE A 7 11.30 -11.95 -7.02
CA ILE A 7 11.64 -11.46 -8.36
C ILE A 7 11.75 -12.66 -9.26
N ALA A 8 11.02 -12.63 -10.36
CA ALA A 8 11.11 -13.61 -11.45
C ALA A 8 11.50 -12.88 -12.74
N HIS A 9 11.85 -13.62 -13.76
CA HIS A 9 12.11 -13.08 -15.09
C HIS A 9 11.16 -13.72 -16.08
N ASP A 10 10.64 -12.94 -17.00
CA ASP A 10 9.87 -13.45 -18.12
C ASP A 10 10.78 -14.08 -19.20
N LYS A 11 10.20 -14.59 -20.28
CA LYS A 11 10.93 -15.21 -21.36
C LYS A 11 11.90 -14.27 -22.10
N LEU A 12 11.71 -12.96 -21.96
CA LEU A 12 12.53 -11.89 -22.56
C LEU A 12 13.55 -11.32 -21.58
N GLY A 13 13.63 -11.87 -20.36
CA GLY A 13 14.55 -11.40 -19.32
C GLY A 13 14.05 -10.19 -18.53
N LYS A 14 12.81 -9.72 -18.74
CA LYS A 14 12.21 -8.63 -17.98
C LYS A 14 11.93 -9.07 -16.55
N ARG A 15 12.32 -8.27 -15.58
CA ARG A 15 12.03 -8.52 -14.16
C ARG A 15 10.53 -8.39 -13.86
N LEU A 16 9.97 -9.41 -13.26
CA LEU A 16 8.62 -9.46 -12.72
C LEU A 16 8.70 -9.49 -11.20
N PHE A 17 7.88 -8.71 -10.55
CA PHE A 17 7.89 -8.56 -9.11
C PHE A 17 6.66 -9.23 -8.51
N SER A 18 6.83 -9.84 -7.36
CA SER A 18 5.75 -10.41 -6.57
C SER A 18 5.91 -10.07 -5.09
N CYS A 19 4.79 -10.02 -4.39
CA CYS A 19 4.77 -9.85 -2.96
C CYS A 19 3.58 -10.59 -2.38
N THR A 20 3.79 -11.39 -1.34
CA THR A 20 2.71 -12.07 -0.61
C THR A 20 2.64 -11.54 0.81
N VAL A 21 1.47 -11.06 1.19
CA VAL A 21 1.15 -10.63 2.55
C VAL A 21 0.37 -11.75 3.23
N ILE A 22 0.97 -12.34 4.25
CA ILE A 22 0.40 -13.46 5.02
C ILE A 22 0.10 -12.98 6.44
N PRO A 23 -1.18 -12.83 6.83
CA PRO A 23 -1.56 -12.56 8.21
C PRO A 23 -1.39 -13.80 9.08
N ASN A 24 -1.48 -13.64 10.39
CA ASN A 24 -1.60 -14.77 11.32
C ASN A 24 -2.98 -15.45 11.18
N ARG A 25 -4.02 -14.65 10.97
CA ARG A 25 -5.38 -15.09 10.66
C ARG A 25 -5.96 -14.18 9.61
N GLY A 26 -6.64 -14.75 8.61
CA GLY A 26 -7.36 -14.01 7.58
C GLY A 26 -6.87 -14.25 6.16
N ALA A 27 -7.40 -13.46 5.24
CA ALA A 27 -7.14 -13.57 3.82
C ALA A 27 -5.69 -13.17 3.46
N TRP A 28 -5.08 -13.93 2.56
CA TRP A 28 -3.80 -13.57 1.98
C TRP A 28 -4.00 -12.52 0.89
N LEU A 29 -3.01 -11.65 0.73
CA LEU A 29 -2.88 -10.74 -0.40
C LEU A 29 -1.65 -11.13 -1.19
N GLU A 30 -1.86 -11.47 -2.46
CA GLU A 30 -0.79 -11.85 -3.38
C GLU A 30 -0.71 -10.81 -4.49
N TYR A 31 0.39 -10.10 -4.54
CA TYR A 31 0.68 -9.05 -5.51
C TYR A 31 1.62 -9.56 -6.59
N GLU A 32 1.35 -9.23 -7.84
CA GLU A 32 2.22 -9.61 -8.96
C GLU A 32 2.21 -8.54 -10.05
N THR A 33 3.33 -8.37 -10.74
CA THR A 33 3.39 -7.59 -11.97
C THR A 33 3.49 -8.53 -13.18
N ASP A 34 2.92 -8.13 -14.31
CA ASP A 34 3.06 -8.86 -15.57
C ASP A 34 4.08 -8.22 -16.52
N SER A 35 4.30 -8.84 -17.68
CA SER A 35 5.22 -8.35 -18.71
C SER A 35 4.81 -7.00 -19.33
N ASN A 36 3.54 -6.61 -19.18
CA ASN A 36 3.01 -5.30 -19.62
C ASN A 36 3.08 -4.22 -18.54
N ASP A 37 3.81 -4.47 -17.45
CA ASP A 37 3.90 -3.60 -16.26
C ASP A 37 2.59 -3.39 -15.50
N VAL A 38 1.56 -4.17 -15.79
CA VAL A 38 0.32 -4.12 -15.04
C VAL A 38 0.52 -4.78 -13.68
N PHE A 39 0.12 -4.07 -12.64
CA PHE A 39 0.21 -4.54 -11.27
C PHE A 39 -1.14 -5.12 -10.83
N TYR A 40 -1.13 -6.39 -10.45
CA TYR A 40 -2.30 -7.15 -10.04
C TYR A 40 -2.25 -7.54 -8.57
N VAL A 41 -3.44 -7.80 -8.04
CA VAL A 41 -3.61 -8.39 -6.71
C VAL A 41 -4.62 -9.55 -6.77
N ARG A 42 -4.36 -10.60 -5.98
CA ARG A 42 -5.31 -11.67 -5.64
C ARG A 42 -5.66 -11.54 -4.17
N VAL A 43 -6.94 -11.60 -3.87
CA VAL A 43 -7.45 -11.64 -2.51
C VAL A 43 -7.92 -13.05 -2.23
N ASP A 44 -7.31 -13.71 -1.25
CA ASP A 44 -7.70 -15.04 -0.77
C ASP A 44 -7.86 -16.09 -1.90
N ARG A 45 -6.83 -16.22 -2.75
CA ARG A 45 -6.78 -17.19 -3.87
C ARG A 45 -7.83 -16.98 -4.97
N THR A 46 -8.48 -15.84 -5.02
CA THR A 46 -9.44 -15.52 -6.08
C THR A 46 -8.74 -15.13 -7.39
N ARG A 47 -9.51 -14.85 -8.44
CA ARG A 47 -8.95 -14.33 -9.68
C ARG A 47 -8.34 -12.94 -9.46
N LYS A 48 -7.19 -12.70 -10.08
CA LYS A 48 -6.49 -11.41 -9.97
C LYS A 48 -7.29 -10.25 -10.56
N VAL A 49 -7.14 -9.10 -9.93
CA VAL A 49 -7.66 -7.81 -10.41
C VAL A 49 -6.51 -6.81 -10.49
N PRO A 50 -6.61 -5.77 -11.32
CA PRO A 50 -5.67 -4.66 -11.27
C PRO A 50 -5.59 -4.07 -9.85
N ILE A 51 -4.40 -3.66 -9.43
CA ILE A 51 -4.20 -3.10 -8.07
C ILE A 51 -5.09 -1.89 -7.82
N THR A 52 -5.38 -1.11 -8.85
CA THR A 52 -6.23 0.08 -8.78
C THR A 52 -7.65 -0.24 -8.32
N VAL A 53 -8.19 -1.40 -8.67
CA VAL A 53 -9.50 -1.89 -8.17
C VAL A 53 -9.46 -2.03 -6.64
N LEU A 54 -8.41 -2.66 -6.09
CA LEU A 54 -8.25 -2.78 -4.64
C LEU A 54 -8.07 -1.41 -3.98
N ILE A 55 -7.25 -0.54 -4.55
CA ILE A 55 -7.01 0.82 -4.03
C ILE A 55 -8.32 1.60 -3.95
N ARG A 56 -9.17 1.54 -5.00
CA ARG A 56 -10.50 2.17 -4.98
C ARG A 56 -11.41 1.55 -3.94
N ALA A 57 -11.46 0.23 -3.86
CA ALA A 57 -12.25 -0.50 -2.87
C ALA A 57 -11.82 -0.18 -1.43
N LEU A 58 -10.59 0.26 -1.22
CA LEU A 58 -10.06 0.72 0.06
C LEU A 58 -10.24 2.24 0.29
N GLY A 59 -10.94 2.97 -0.59
CA GLY A 59 -11.38 4.35 -0.36
C GLY A 59 -10.67 5.43 -1.16
N VAL A 60 -9.61 5.12 -1.92
CA VAL A 60 -8.96 6.07 -2.82
C VAL A 60 -9.63 5.99 -4.19
N SER A 61 -10.60 6.87 -4.44
CA SER A 61 -11.61 6.69 -5.48
C SER A 61 -11.13 7.00 -6.90
N SER A 62 -10.63 8.19 -7.13
CA SER A 62 -10.30 8.67 -8.48
C SER A 62 -8.85 8.34 -8.91
N ASN A 63 -8.60 8.35 -10.21
CA ASN A 63 -7.24 8.20 -10.74
C ASN A 63 -6.31 9.30 -10.20
N ALA A 64 -6.81 10.53 -10.09
CA ALA A 64 -6.04 11.67 -9.59
C ALA A 64 -5.60 11.45 -8.13
N GLU A 65 -6.49 11.01 -7.25
CA GLU A 65 -6.17 10.68 -5.86
C GLU A 65 -5.16 9.54 -5.75
N ILE A 66 -5.27 8.51 -6.61
CA ILE A 66 -4.31 7.41 -6.64
C ILE A 66 -2.91 7.91 -7.06
N VAL A 67 -2.84 8.74 -8.09
CA VAL A 67 -1.57 9.34 -8.55
C VAL A 67 -1.00 10.29 -7.50
N GLU A 68 -1.83 11.09 -6.85
CA GLU A 68 -1.40 11.96 -5.75
C GLU A 68 -0.78 11.15 -4.60
N LEU A 69 -1.42 10.04 -4.22
CA LEU A 69 -0.95 9.19 -3.13
C LEU A 69 0.37 8.49 -3.46
N PHE A 70 0.46 7.82 -4.62
CA PHE A 70 1.61 6.96 -4.96
C PHE A 70 2.67 7.65 -5.83
N GLY A 71 2.39 8.82 -6.38
CA GLY A 71 3.17 9.42 -7.45
C GLY A 71 2.83 8.79 -8.82
N GLU A 72 3.46 9.28 -9.87
CA GLU A 72 3.34 8.75 -11.23
C GLU A 72 4.12 7.42 -11.40
N GLU A 73 3.71 6.40 -10.66
CA GLU A 73 4.33 5.08 -10.72
C GLU A 73 3.91 4.35 -12.01
N PRO A 74 4.85 4.01 -12.92
CA PRO A 74 4.53 3.43 -14.22
C PRO A 74 3.64 2.17 -14.15
N LYS A 75 3.83 1.33 -13.12
CA LYS A 75 3.03 0.11 -12.95
C LYS A 75 1.60 0.40 -12.49
N ILE A 76 1.39 1.47 -11.75
CA ILE A 76 0.04 1.94 -11.39
C ILE A 76 -0.63 2.57 -12.62
N LEU A 77 0.08 3.41 -13.38
CA LEU A 77 -0.43 4.00 -14.60
C LEU A 77 -0.83 2.92 -15.63
N ALA A 78 0.01 1.90 -15.82
CA ALA A 78 -0.32 0.75 -16.67
C ALA A 78 -1.55 -0.01 -16.16
N SER A 79 -1.75 -0.10 -14.84
CA SER A 79 -2.88 -0.81 -14.22
C SER A 79 -4.22 -0.13 -14.50
N PHE A 80 -4.25 1.20 -14.66
CA PHE A 80 -5.48 1.91 -15.08
C PHE A 80 -6.02 1.41 -16.43
N THR A 81 -5.15 0.97 -17.33
CA THR A 81 -5.58 0.48 -18.66
C THR A 81 -6.37 -0.82 -18.59
N LYS A 82 -6.26 -1.56 -17.49
CA LYS A 82 -6.95 -2.84 -17.24
C LYS A 82 -8.07 -2.73 -16.21
N ASP A 83 -8.16 -1.60 -15.54
CA ASP A 83 -9.19 -1.32 -14.56
C ASP A 83 -10.44 -0.76 -15.27
N THR A 84 -11.56 -1.46 -15.12
CA THR A 84 -12.86 -1.01 -15.66
C THR A 84 -13.62 -0.14 -14.69
N SER A 85 -13.18 -0.07 -13.43
CA SER A 85 -13.79 0.78 -12.40
C SER A 85 -13.24 2.20 -12.46
N THR A 86 -14.06 3.17 -12.08
CA THR A 86 -13.72 4.62 -12.12
C THR A 86 -13.83 5.29 -10.77
N ASN A 87 -14.47 4.63 -9.81
CA ASN A 87 -14.76 5.18 -8.49
C ASN A 87 -14.79 4.08 -7.40
N TYR A 88 -14.98 4.50 -6.15
CA TYR A 88 -15.05 3.63 -4.99
C TYR A 88 -16.07 2.50 -5.11
N GLN A 89 -17.31 2.83 -5.49
CA GLN A 89 -18.40 1.85 -5.55
C GLN A 89 -18.15 0.80 -6.63
N GLU A 90 -17.69 1.22 -7.80
CA GLU A 90 -17.33 0.31 -8.89
C GLU A 90 -16.14 -0.58 -8.51
N GLY A 91 -15.13 -0.02 -7.84
CA GLY A 91 -14.00 -0.79 -7.31
C GLY A 91 -14.43 -1.87 -6.32
N LEU A 92 -15.32 -1.52 -5.38
CA LEU A 92 -15.91 -2.48 -4.45
C LEU A 92 -16.64 -3.62 -5.17
N LEU A 93 -17.50 -3.29 -6.13
CA LEU A 93 -18.29 -4.28 -6.88
C LEU A 93 -17.40 -5.18 -7.75
N GLU A 94 -16.38 -4.62 -8.41
CA GLU A 94 -15.43 -5.44 -9.19
C GLU A 94 -14.64 -6.40 -8.30
N LEU A 95 -14.20 -5.97 -7.14
CA LEU A 95 -13.53 -6.84 -6.17
C LEU A 95 -14.49 -7.90 -5.63
N TYR A 96 -15.73 -7.52 -5.29
CA TYR A 96 -16.76 -8.42 -4.80
C TYR A 96 -17.08 -9.54 -5.79
N LYS A 97 -17.23 -9.24 -7.09
CA LYS A 97 -17.41 -10.25 -8.15
C LYS A 97 -16.33 -11.33 -8.17
N LYS A 98 -15.11 -10.98 -7.78
CA LYS A 98 -13.99 -11.95 -7.74
C LYS A 98 -14.01 -12.80 -6.49
N ILE A 99 -14.39 -12.21 -5.36
CA ILE A 99 -14.42 -12.91 -4.07
C ILE A 99 -15.69 -13.78 -3.93
N ARG A 100 -16.82 -13.28 -4.44
CA ARG A 100 -18.15 -13.93 -4.39
C ARG A 100 -18.80 -14.03 -5.76
N PRO A 101 -18.26 -14.88 -6.65
CA PRO A 101 -18.81 -15.02 -8.00
C PRO A 101 -20.24 -15.59 -7.93
N GLY A 102 -21.15 -14.98 -8.68
CA GLY A 102 -22.55 -15.42 -8.78
C GLY A 102 -23.52 -14.82 -7.74
N GLU A 103 -23.02 -14.08 -6.76
CA GLU A 103 -23.88 -13.36 -5.82
C GLU A 103 -24.40 -12.04 -6.41
N PRO A 104 -25.60 -11.58 -6.00
CA PRO A 104 -26.13 -10.28 -6.41
C PRO A 104 -25.20 -9.15 -5.98
N LEU A 105 -24.99 -8.20 -6.89
CA LEU A 105 -24.12 -7.06 -6.65
C LEU A 105 -24.85 -5.96 -5.88
N ALA A 106 -24.42 -5.70 -4.66
CA ALA A 106 -24.87 -4.59 -3.83
C ALA A 106 -23.65 -3.96 -3.15
N VAL A 107 -23.58 -2.63 -3.17
CA VAL A 107 -22.44 -1.89 -2.60
C VAL A 107 -22.30 -2.17 -1.11
N GLU A 108 -23.40 -2.19 -0.38
CA GLU A 108 -23.45 -2.45 1.06
C GLU A 108 -22.89 -3.83 1.42
N ASN A 109 -23.22 -4.84 0.60
CA ASN A 109 -22.71 -6.20 0.78
C ASN A 109 -21.21 -6.28 0.50
N ALA A 110 -20.76 -5.60 -0.55
CA ALA A 110 -19.35 -5.53 -0.91
C ALA A 110 -18.52 -4.81 0.17
N GLU A 111 -19.00 -3.68 0.66
CA GLU A 111 -18.38 -2.91 1.73
C GLU A 111 -18.28 -3.73 3.03
N SER A 112 -19.41 -4.34 3.43
CA SER A 112 -19.47 -5.22 4.61
C SER A 112 -18.49 -6.39 4.50
N LEU A 113 -18.37 -7.00 3.32
CA LEU A 113 -17.41 -8.08 3.09
C LEU A 113 -15.95 -7.62 3.27
N ILE A 114 -15.56 -6.52 2.64
CA ILE A 114 -14.18 -5.98 2.71
C ILE A 114 -13.85 -5.57 4.14
N MET A 115 -14.76 -4.87 4.82
CA MET A 115 -14.59 -4.49 6.23
C MET A 115 -14.43 -5.73 7.13
N SER A 116 -15.24 -6.75 6.91
CA SER A 116 -15.14 -8.01 7.66
C SER A 116 -13.83 -8.77 7.37
N MET A 117 -13.35 -8.77 6.13
CA MET A 117 -12.15 -9.52 5.75
C MET A 117 -10.86 -8.92 6.29
N PHE A 118 -10.73 -7.59 6.36
CA PHE A 118 -9.47 -6.92 6.65
C PHE A 118 -9.47 -6.05 7.92
N PHE A 119 -10.65 -5.64 8.40
CA PHE A 119 -10.79 -4.70 9.52
C PHE A 119 -11.55 -5.25 10.73
N ASP A 120 -12.10 -6.48 10.67
CA ASP A 120 -12.63 -7.18 11.83
C ASP A 120 -11.49 -7.95 12.54
N PRO A 121 -11.11 -7.57 13.79
CA PRO A 121 -10.01 -8.21 14.51
C PRO A 121 -10.27 -9.69 14.84
N ARG A 122 -11.52 -10.13 14.79
CA ARG A 122 -11.87 -11.55 14.95
C ARG A 122 -11.57 -12.38 13.72
N ARG A 123 -11.50 -11.76 12.54
CA ARG A 123 -11.30 -12.41 11.24
C ARG A 123 -9.93 -12.14 10.64
N TYR A 124 -9.34 -10.98 10.93
CA TYR A 124 -8.03 -10.60 10.43
C TYR A 124 -7.12 -10.17 11.58
N ASP A 125 -5.98 -10.83 11.71
CA ASP A 125 -5.01 -10.54 12.75
C ASP A 125 -3.59 -10.82 12.27
N LEU A 126 -2.69 -9.89 12.52
CA LEU A 126 -1.27 -10.04 12.22
C LEU A 126 -0.50 -10.70 13.37
N ALA A 127 -1.07 -10.71 14.59
CA ALA A 127 -0.40 -11.04 15.83
C ALA A 127 0.85 -10.16 16.10
N LYS A 128 1.43 -10.26 17.30
CA LYS A 128 2.64 -9.47 17.64
C LYS A 128 3.82 -9.78 16.72
N VAL A 129 4.04 -11.05 16.41
CA VAL A 129 5.14 -11.48 15.51
C VAL A 129 4.95 -10.95 14.09
N GLY A 130 3.74 -11.01 13.56
CA GLY A 130 3.41 -10.45 12.25
C GLY A 130 3.63 -8.94 12.23
N ARG A 131 3.08 -8.19 13.18
CA ARG A 131 3.27 -6.73 13.30
C ARG A 131 4.75 -6.35 13.33
N TYR A 132 5.55 -7.04 14.12
CA TYR A 132 7.00 -6.82 14.16
C TYR A 132 7.66 -7.05 12.78
N LYS A 133 7.34 -8.15 12.11
CA LYS A 133 7.89 -8.46 10.78
C LYS A 133 7.47 -7.44 9.71
N PHE A 134 6.20 -7.03 9.72
CA PHE A 134 5.69 -6.00 8.81
C PHE A 134 6.39 -4.66 9.05
N ASN A 135 6.43 -4.21 10.30
CA ASN A 135 7.09 -2.95 10.64
C ASN A 135 8.57 -2.97 10.27
N LYS A 136 9.29 -4.06 10.55
CA LYS A 136 10.69 -4.19 10.19
C LYS A 136 10.93 -4.09 8.68
N LYS A 137 10.08 -4.72 7.85
CA LYS A 137 10.23 -4.73 6.40
C LYS A 137 9.72 -3.46 5.73
N LEU A 138 8.66 -2.85 6.27
CA LEU A 138 8.02 -1.67 5.70
C LEU A 138 8.47 -0.36 6.34
N ALA A 139 9.32 -0.40 7.37
CA ALA A 139 9.81 0.79 8.04
C ALA A 139 10.42 1.79 7.05
N LEU A 140 9.99 3.05 7.11
CA LEU A 140 10.45 4.11 6.23
C LEU A 140 11.98 4.20 6.24
N ARG A 141 12.59 4.18 7.43
CA ARG A 141 14.04 4.23 7.62
C ARG A 141 14.81 3.19 6.80
N SER A 142 14.28 1.98 6.70
CA SER A 142 14.95 0.89 5.98
C SER A 142 14.91 1.06 4.47
N ARG A 143 13.88 1.74 3.98
CA ARG A 143 13.64 1.96 2.54
C ARG A 143 14.32 3.21 1.99
N ILE A 144 14.54 4.23 2.84
CA ILE A 144 15.19 5.48 2.42
C ILE A 144 16.69 5.53 2.75
N ARG A 145 17.18 4.62 3.60
CA ARG A 145 18.61 4.55 3.94
C ARG A 145 19.49 4.36 2.70
N ASN A 146 20.58 5.10 2.63
CA ASN A 146 21.54 5.14 1.51
C ASN A 146 20.94 5.63 0.19
N GLN A 147 19.74 6.21 0.20
CA GLN A 147 19.15 6.87 -0.96
C GLN A 147 19.46 8.37 -0.94
N ILE A 148 19.36 9.00 -2.10
CA ILE A 148 19.51 10.45 -2.26
C ILE A 148 18.12 11.07 -2.24
N LEU A 149 17.93 12.14 -1.47
CA LEU A 149 16.68 12.88 -1.42
C LEU A 149 16.45 13.65 -2.72
N ALA A 150 15.27 13.49 -3.30
CA ALA A 150 14.85 14.25 -4.48
C ALA A 150 14.22 15.61 -4.14
N GLU A 151 13.76 15.77 -2.89
CA GLU A 151 13.13 16.97 -2.36
C GLU A 151 13.57 17.18 -0.90
N ASP A 152 13.33 18.39 -0.38
CA ASP A 152 13.52 18.69 1.03
C ASP A 152 12.54 17.88 1.88
N VAL A 153 13.01 17.38 3.00
CA VAL A 153 12.18 16.67 3.98
C VAL A 153 11.90 17.60 5.15
N VAL A 154 10.63 17.86 5.38
CA VAL A 154 10.14 18.79 6.41
C VAL A 154 9.45 18.01 7.52
N ASP A 155 9.70 18.40 8.76
CA ASP A 155 8.94 17.90 9.93
C ASP A 155 7.50 18.42 9.86
N PRO A 156 6.49 17.53 9.76
CA PRO A 156 5.10 17.96 9.62
C PRO A 156 4.54 18.67 10.87
N SER A 157 5.19 18.53 12.01
CA SER A 157 4.75 19.15 13.28
C SER A 157 5.34 20.54 13.52
N THR A 158 6.58 20.75 13.10
CA THR A 158 7.31 22.01 13.37
C THR A 158 7.51 22.88 12.13
N GLY A 159 7.47 22.28 10.93
CA GLY A 159 7.81 22.95 9.68
C GLY A 159 9.32 23.10 9.44
N GLU A 160 10.16 22.56 10.32
CA GLU A 160 11.61 22.59 10.15
C GLU A 160 12.10 21.64 9.05
N ILE A 161 13.10 22.04 8.29
CA ILE A 161 13.77 21.19 7.32
C ILE A 161 14.65 20.18 8.05
N LEU A 162 14.28 18.89 8.00
CA LEU A 162 15.06 17.80 8.58
C LEU A 162 16.26 17.43 7.71
N ALA A 163 16.12 17.54 6.40
CA ALA A 163 17.16 17.29 5.43
C ALA A 163 16.85 17.99 4.11
N GLU A 164 17.88 18.51 3.44
CA GLU A 164 17.75 19.17 2.15
C GLU A 164 17.82 18.18 0.99
N LYS A 165 17.24 18.56 -0.14
CA LYS A 165 17.37 17.87 -1.43
C LYS A 165 18.82 17.57 -1.76
N GLY A 166 19.10 16.39 -2.34
CA GLY A 166 20.43 15.95 -2.71
C GLY A 166 21.21 15.31 -1.56
N THR A 167 20.71 15.35 -0.33
CA THR A 167 21.35 14.70 0.82
C THR A 167 21.25 13.19 0.71
N THR A 168 22.37 12.50 0.94
CA THR A 168 22.36 11.03 1.10
C THR A 168 21.90 10.69 2.52
N VAL A 169 20.86 9.86 2.60
CA VAL A 169 20.23 9.52 3.89
C VAL A 169 21.07 8.52 4.66
N THR A 170 21.70 8.96 5.75
CA THR A 170 22.38 8.08 6.71
C THR A 170 21.35 7.33 7.57
N LEU A 171 21.80 6.34 8.35
CA LEU A 171 20.93 5.62 9.28
C LEU A 171 20.30 6.56 10.34
N GLU A 172 21.13 7.45 10.91
CA GLU A 172 20.69 8.42 11.92
C GLU A 172 19.65 9.40 11.35
N LEU A 173 19.87 9.89 10.13
CA LEU A 173 18.93 10.77 9.45
C LEU A 173 17.64 10.03 9.11
N ALA A 174 17.71 8.77 8.66
CA ALA A 174 16.55 7.95 8.38
C ALA A 174 15.69 7.71 9.64
N ASP A 175 16.34 7.48 10.79
CA ASP A 175 15.66 7.36 12.08
C ASP A 175 15.00 8.68 12.50
N LYS A 176 15.70 9.81 12.33
CA LYS A 176 15.14 11.14 12.60
C LYS A 176 13.89 11.43 11.75
N ILE A 177 13.96 11.15 10.44
CA ILE A 177 12.83 11.33 9.51
C ILE A 177 11.64 10.45 9.91
N GLN A 178 11.88 9.17 10.21
CA GLN A 178 10.82 8.26 10.63
C GLN A 178 10.18 8.69 11.94
N ASN A 179 10.99 9.10 12.93
CA ASN A 179 10.50 9.51 14.26
C ASN A 179 9.74 10.85 14.24
N ALA A 180 10.01 11.70 13.25
CA ALA A 180 9.24 12.91 12.99
C ALA A 180 7.87 12.63 12.33
N ALA A 181 7.52 11.36 12.11
CA ALA A 181 6.27 10.93 11.49
C ALA A 181 6.03 11.53 10.09
N VAL A 182 7.10 11.71 9.31
CA VAL A 182 7.01 12.17 7.92
C VAL A 182 6.19 11.17 7.09
N PRO A 183 5.13 11.59 6.38
CA PRO A 183 4.23 10.67 5.70
C PRO A 183 4.83 10.02 4.46
N TYR A 184 5.72 10.70 3.79
CA TYR A 184 6.43 10.19 2.61
C TYR A 184 7.75 10.93 2.39
N VAL A 185 8.63 10.32 1.60
CA VAL A 185 9.90 10.91 1.18
C VAL A 185 10.09 10.65 -0.30
N TRP A 186 10.51 11.67 -1.06
CA TRP A 186 10.92 11.49 -2.44
C TRP A 186 12.41 11.17 -2.50
N ILE A 187 12.75 10.05 -3.12
CA ILE A 187 14.12 9.62 -3.36
C ILE A 187 14.45 9.66 -4.85
N GLN A 188 15.70 9.98 -5.15
CA GLN A 188 16.24 9.94 -6.50
C GLN A 188 16.83 8.55 -6.77
N THR A 189 16.36 7.90 -7.84
CA THR A 189 16.97 6.69 -8.37
C THR A 189 17.64 6.99 -9.72
N GLU A 190 18.33 6.01 -10.29
CA GLU A 190 18.99 6.17 -11.60
C GLU A 190 18.00 6.48 -12.73
N GLU A 191 16.78 5.96 -12.64
CA GLU A 191 15.78 6.09 -13.70
C GLU A 191 14.82 7.26 -13.47
N ARG A 192 14.45 7.53 -12.20
CA ARG A 192 13.40 8.50 -11.86
C ARG A 192 13.37 8.81 -10.36
N ASN A 193 12.61 9.82 -9.99
CA ASN A 193 12.24 10.04 -8.59
C ASN A 193 11.13 9.08 -8.17
N VAL A 194 11.21 8.55 -6.95
CA VAL A 194 10.26 7.60 -6.38
C VAL A 194 9.72 8.13 -5.06
N LYS A 195 8.40 8.11 -4.92
CA LYS A 195 7.72 8.45 -3.67
C LYS A 195 7.70 7.24 -2.74
N VAL A 196 8.35 7.34 -1.59
CA VAL A 196 8.38 6.29 -0.57
C VAL A 196 7.43 6.65 0.54
N LEU A 197 6.35 5.89 0.67
CA LEU A 197 5.33 6.12 1.69
C LEU A 197 5.75 5.53 3.05
N SER A 198 5.44 6.25 4.13
CA SER A 198 5.60 5.72 5.47
C SER A 198 4.53 4.66 5.77
N ASN A 199 4.93 3.59 6.44
CA ASN A 199 4.00 2.58 6.94
C ASN A 199 3.40 2.92 8.33
N LEU A 200 3.79 4.06 8.91
CA LEU A 200 3.31 4.52 10.22
C LEU A 200 2.18 5.56 10.11
N MET A 201 1.95 6.07 8.90
CA MET A 201 0.95 7.10 8.64
C MET A 201 -0.27 6.49 7.98
N VAL A 202 -1.37 6.44 8.71
CA VAL A 202 -2.68 5.96 8.23
C VAL A 202 -3.75 6.97 8.65
N ASP A 203 -4.60 7.39 7.72
CA ASP A 203 -5.80 8.12 8.07
C ASP A 203 -6.85 7.17 8.66
N LEU A 204 -6.87 7.07 9.97
CA LEU A 204 -7.80 6.19 10.68
C LEU A 204 -9.26 6.61 10.52
N LYS A 205 -9.54 7.89 10.23
CA LYS A 205 -10.91 8.38 10.05
C LYS A 205 -11.62 7.76 8.87
N ALA A 206 -10.86 7.32 7.86
CA ALA A 206 -11.42 6.64 6.70
C ALA A 206 -11.93 5.22 7.01
N TRP A 207 -11.53 4.62 8.15
CA TRP A 207 -11.71 3.18 8.38
C TRP A 207 -12.39 2.81 9.68
N VAL A 208 -12.46 3.70 10.66
CA VAL A 208 -13.04 3.43 11.98
C VAL A 208 -13.80 4.64 12.50
N ASP A 209 -14.90 4.41 13.20
CA ASP A 209 -15.66 5.46 13.85
C ASP A 209 -14.85 6.15 14.95
N ALA A 210 -15.11 7.43 15.19
CA ALA A 210 -14.38 8.27 16.15
C ALA A 210 -14.29 7.67 17.57
N VAL A 211 -15.30 6.92 17.98
CA VAL A 211 -15.34 6.22 19.28
C VAL A 211 -14.26 5.13 19.39
N SER A 212 -13.82 4.57 18.27
CA SER A 212 -12.81 3.50 18.24
C SER A 212 -11.38 4.01 18.35
N TYR A 213 -11.13 5.30 18.12
CA TYR A 213 -9.77 5.88 18.17
C TYR A 213 -9.13 5.84 19.54
N THR A 214 -9.93 5.96 20.62
CA THR A 214 -9.42 5.96 22.00
C THR A 214 -8.81 4.63 22.44
N HIS A 215 -9.09 3.55 21.71
CA HIS A 215 -8.56 2.21 21.98
C HIS A 215 -7.44 1.79 21.05
N LEU A 216 -7.14 2.62 20.05
CA LEU A 216 -6.06 2.38 19.07
C LEU A 216 -4.78 3.12 19.47
N THR A 217 -4.44 3.16 20.74
CA THR A 217 -3.09 3.53 21.15
C THR A 217 -2.15 2.49 20.58
N LEU A 218 -1.49 2.85 19.48
CA LEU A 218 -0.36 2.09 18.97
C LEU A 218 0.73 2.09 20.05
N PRO A 219 1.27 0.92 20.39
CA PRO A 219 2.40 0.84 21.29
C PRO A 219 3.65 1.44 20.68
#